data_a0401eb4af964791b6e5f99791788c76
#
_entry.id   a0401eb4af964791b6e5f99791788c76
#
_cell.length_a   1.000
_cell.length_b   1.000
_cell.length_c   1.000
_cell.angle_alpha   90.00
_cell.angle_beta   90.00
_cell.angle_gamma   90.00
#
_symmetry.space_group_name_H-M   'P 1'
#
loop_
_entity.id
_entity.type
_entity.pdbx_description
1 polymer ?
#
loop_
_entity_poly.entity_id
_entity_poly.type
_entity_poly.pdbx_seq_one_letter_code
_entity_poly.pdbx_strand_id
1 'polypeptide(L)'
;SRSSAASDVYKRQLLVVTASRKPDRADLFFAQNTSLIRAQQDIDRLNHKLALALDATRLLSWHWDVPGERIHYDRHDDRTGYREQRTIHPRDYFSRLHPDDRERVTASYRRLIDGRTERLKEEYRIAVREAEGACRYEWVLIHALADERDETGEPLSIIGSSLVITGQKQAELELIRAKEQAEESNRLKSAFLANMSHEIRTPLNAIVGFSEILSQTDDPDQRADYFGIIRDNNKLLLQLIGDILDLSKIEAGTLELHYAEVDLNALLGEQVQAAQLRAGSGVRVELARPAPRGPVRTEKNRLMQVVNNLLGNALKFTREGYIRVSCAIEGGDRLRFEVEDTGCGIPADKREEVFGRFVKLNRFSQGTGLGLAICRSIVQSMGGEIGLGETASGRGSLFWFTIPYEPTGAPADSTPDEASDSRPDIAPDRPTLLVAEDNADNYRLLESILGPACRLLHAWNGREATELHARHRPDLILMDLSMPEMDGYQAAEAIRARDAEVPIIAVTAYAYASDEARVLSGGFDGYIAKPIDAGTLTDLIARLLRRRRQAG
;
A
#
# COMPACT_ATOMS: atom_id res chain seq x y z
N SER A 1 -22.00 -15.29 -60.76
CA SER A 1 -22.60 -15.08 -62.12
C SER A 1 -22.84 -16.36 -62.93
N ARG A 2 -22.22 -17.51 -62.58
CA ARG A 2 -22.47 -18.82 -63.25
C ARG A 2 -23.71 -19.56 -62.70
N SER A 3 -24.14 -19.31 -61.48
CA SER A 3 -25.34 -19.90 -60.87
C SER A 3 -26.65 -19.37 -61.42
N SER A 4 -26.70 -18.09 -61.81
CA SER A 4 -27.91 -17.43 -62.38
C SER A 4 -28.24 -17.96 -63.78
N ALA A 5 -27.24 -18.20 -64.61
CA ALA A 5 -27.44 -18.67 -66.00
C ALA A 5 -27.98 -20.13 -66.07
N ALA A 6 -27.54 -21.01 -65.17
CA ALA A 6 -28.04 -22.39 -65.06
C ALA A 6 -29.51 -22.43 -64.59
N SER A 7 -29.91 -21.54 -63.70
CA SER A 7 -31.32 -21.41 -63.23
C SER A 7 -32.27 -20.96 -64.32
N ASP A 8 -31.85 -20.07 -65.21
CA ASP A 8 -32.68 -19.56 -66.29
C ASP A 8 -32.85 -20.54 -67.47
N VAL A 9 -31.82 -21.32 -67.76
CA VAL A 9 -31.92 -22.39 -68.78
C VAL A 9 -32.88 -23.48 -68.30
N TYR A 10 -32.87 -23.83 -67.00
CA TYR A 10 -33.78 -24.81 -66.40
C TYR A 10 -35.23 -24.31 -66.38
N LYS A 11 -35.48 -23.03 -66.09
CA LYS A 11 -36.83 -22.46 -66.11
C LYS A 11 -37.43 -22.43 -67.56
N ARG A 12 -36.61 -22.20 -68.57
CA ARG A 12 -37.06 -22.27 -69.95
C ARG A 12 -37.42 -23.68 -70.46
N GLN A 13 -36.69 -24.71 -70.01
CA GLN A 13 -37.03 -26.09 -70.31
C GLN A 13 -38.32 -26.56 -69.58
N LEU A 14 -38.63 -26.05 -68.40
CA LEU A 14 -39.90 -26.36 -67.70
C LEU A 14 -41.12 -25.73 -68.40
N LEU A 15 -40.98 -24.60 -69.06
CA LEU A 15 -42.09 -23.92 -69.78
C LEU A 15 -42.49 -24.60 -71.07
N VAL A 16 -41.62 -25.41 -71.67
CA VAL A 16 -41.88 -26.11 -72.93
C VAL A 16 -42.63 -27.44 -72.72
N VAL A 17 -42.59 -28.04 -71.56
CA VAL A 17 -43.19 -29.35 -71.25
C VAL A 17 -44.63 -29.29 -70.71
N THR A 18 -45.14 -28.10 -70.30
CA THR A 18 -46.49 -27.95 -69.72
C THR A 18 -47.61 -27.83 -70.80
N ALA A 19 -47.31 -27.98 -72.05
CA ALA A 19 -48.31 -27.87 -73.16
C ALA A 19 -48.93 -29.20 -73.66
N SER A 20 -48.66 -30.33 -73.05
CA SER A 20 -49.21 -31.65 -73.41
C SER A 20 -50.06 -32.26 -72.29
N ARG A 21 -51.33 -32.48 -72.56
CA ARG A 21 -52.33 -33.07 -71.73
C ARG A 21 -52.04 -34.57 -71.50
N LYS A 22 -51.55 -34.95 -70.39
CA LYS A 22 -51.77 -36.15 -69.54
C LYS A 22 -50.64 -36.19 -68.50
N PRO A 23 -50.91 -36.49 -67.19
CA PRO A 23 -49.80 -36.64 -66.17
C PRO A 23 -49.09 -37.95 -66.50
N ASP A 24 -48.05 -37.86 -67.31
CA ASP A 24 -47.21 -38.98 -67.65
C ASP A 24 -46.00 -39.07 -66.72
N ARG A 25 -45.36 -40.25 -66.72
CA ARG A 25 -44.12 -40.54 -65.92
C ARG A 25 -43.09 -39.42 -65.90
N ALA A 26 -43.10 -38.54 -66.89
CA ALA A 26 -42.21 -37.38 -66.98
C ALA A 26 -42.51 -36.33 -65.88
N ASP A 27 -43.79 -36.02 -65.62
CA ASP A 27 -44.18 -35.04 -64.57
C ASP A 27 -43.83 -35.52 -63.16
N LEU A 28 -43.99 -36.85 -62.89
CA LEU A 28 -43.54 -37.46 -61.64
C LEU A 28 -42.02 -37.45 -61.50
N PHE A 29 -41.29 -37.69 -62.60
CA PHE A 29 -39.83 -37.64 -62.59
C PHE A 29 -39.31 -36.20 -62.39
N PHE A 30 -39.91 -35.18 -62.97
CA PHE A 30 -39.60 -33.78 -62.76
C PHE A 30 -39.95 -33.30 -61.35
N ALA A 31 -41.09 -33.74 -60.78
CA ALA A 31 -41.47 -33.41 -59.42
C ALA A 31 -40.54 -34.06 -58.40
N GLN A 32 -40.13 -35.33 -58.60
CA GLN A 32 -39.14 -36.02 -57.79
C GLN A 32 -37.75 -35.36 -57.86
N ASN A 33 -37.27 -35.03 -59.07
CA ASN A 33 -35.99 -34.34 -59.21
C ASN A 33 -36.02 -32.93 -58.59
N THR A 34 -37.13 -32.20 -58.69
CA THR A 34 -37.25 -30.88 -58.08
C THR A 34 -37.24 -30.96 -56.53
N SER A 35 -37.92 -32.00 -55.99
CA SER A 35 -37.87 -32.24 -54.55
C SER A 35 -36.51 -32.66 -54.07
N LEU A 36 -35.76 -33.47 -54.82
CA LEU A 36 -34.40 -33.90 -54.53
C LEU A 36 -33.42 -32.71 -54.54
N ILE A 37 -33.54 -31.83 -55.57
CA ILE A 37 -32.72 -30.59 -55.66
C ILE A 37 -33.00 -29.65 -54.48
N ARG A 38 -34.29 -29.49 -54.10
CA ARG A 38 -34.64 -28.66 -52.94
C ARG A 38 -34.07 -29.28 -51.65
N ALA A 39 -34.22 -30.57 -51.45
CA ALA A 39 -33.64 -31.26 -50.28
C ALA A 39 -32.14 -31.10 -50.23
N GLN A 40 -31.43 -31.22 -51.39
CA GLN A 40 -30.00 -30.99 -51.46
C GLN A 40 -29.63 -29.54 -51.11
N GLN A 41 -30.36 -28.56 -51.65
CA GLN A 41 -30.14 -27.14 -51.33
C GLN A 41 -30.39 -26.82 -49.83
N ASP A 42 -31.39 -27.45 -49.25
CA ASP A 42 -31.69 -27.30 -47.82
C ASP A 42 -30.58 -27.91 -46.94
N ILE A 43 -30.09 -29.10 -47.35
CA ILE A 43 -28.92 -29.76 -46.70
C ILE A 43 -27.68 -28.86 -46.80
N ASP A 44 -27.38 -28.35 -47.98
CA ASP A 44 -26.22 -27.47 -48.19
C ASP A 44 -26.33 -26.19 -47.37
N ARG A 45 -27.53 -25.60 -47.28
CA ARG A 45 -27.81 -24.42 -46.48
C ARG A 45 -27.68 -24.71 -44.98
N LEU A 46 -28.14 -25.88 -44.52
CA LEU A 46 -28.00 -26.29 -43.13
C LEU A 46 -26.52 -26.55 -42.75
N ASN A 47 -25.81 -27.24 -43.64
CA ASN A 47 -24.39 -27.50 -43.49
C ASN A 47 -23.59 -26.19 -43.39
N HIS A 48 -23.92 -25.22 -44.27
CA HIS A 48 -23.27 -23.92 -44.19
C HIS A 48 -23.56 -23.16 -42.89
N LYS A 49 -24.82 -23.18 -42.41
CA LYS A 49 -25.17 -22.59 -41.11
C LYS A 49 -24.46 -23.28 -39.95
N LEU A 50 -24.38 -24.61 -39.98
CA LEU A 50 -23.67 -25.39 -38.99
C LEU A 50 -22.17 -25.07 -38.97
N ALA A 51 -21.58 -24.98 -40.15
CA ALA A 51 -20.17 -24.61 -40.31
C ALA A 51 -19.88 -23.21 -39.72
N LEU A 52 -20.72 -22.23 -40.02
CA LEU A 52 -20.58 -20.89 -39.44
C LEU A 52 -20.73 -20.87 -37.93
N ALA A 53 -21.66 -21.66 -37.37
CA ALA A 53 -21.85 -21.77 -35.91
C ALA A 53 -20.63 -22.43 -35.22
N LEU A 54 -20.07 -23.48 -35.82
CA LEU A 54 -18.87 -24.14 -35.30
C LEU A 54 -17.64 -23.23 -35.39
N ASP A 55 -17.50 -22.44 -36.46
CA ASP A 55 -16.41 -21.45 -36.61
C ASP A 55 -16.52 -20.33 -35.57
N ALA A 56 -17.72 -19.79 -35.38
CA ALA A 56 -17.95 -18.72 -34.41
C ALA A 56 -17.64 -19.13 -32.97
N THR A 57 -17.83 -20.41 -32.65
CA THR A 57 -17.56 -20.97 -31.31
C THR A 57 -16.15 -21.54 -31.15
N ARG A 58 -15.33 -21.57 -32.22
CA ARG A 58 -14.02 -22.26 -32.28
C ARG A 58 -14.10 -23.72 -31.84
N LEU A 59 -15.23 -24.37 -32.10
CA LEU A 59 -15.47 -25.74 -31.74
C LEU A 59 -14.91 -26.66 -32.85
N LEU A 60 -14.02 -27.57 -32.48
CA LEU A 60 -13.47 -28.57 -33.37
C LEU A 60 -14.34 -29.81 -33.31
N SER A 61 -14.95 -30.21 -34.46
CA SER A 61 -15.63 -31.49 -34.58
C SER A 61 -14.66 -32.59 -34.97
N TRP A 62 -14.89 -33.76 -34.45
CA TRP A 62 -14.09 -34.94 -34.76
C TRP A 62 -14.96 -36.21 -34.78
N HIS A 63 -14.49 -37.18 -35.53
CA HIS A 63 -15.09 -38.47 -35.70
C HIS A 63 -14.04 -39.56 -35.52
N TRP A 64 -14.30 -40.54 -34.70
CA TRP A 64 -13.41 -41.69 -34.49
C TRP A 64 -14.06 -42.93 -35.10
N ASP A 65 -13.46 -43.46 -36.17
CA ASP A 65 -13.73 -44.78 -36.70
C ASP A 65 -13.03 -45.80 -35.77
N VAL A 66 -13.81 -46.50 -34.92
CA VAL A 66 -13.29 -47.36 -33.86
C VAL A 66 -12.65 -48.64 -34.46
N PRO A 67 -13.30 -49.39 -35.41
CA PRO A 67 -12.69 -50.54 -36.06
C PRO A 67 -11.44 -50.20 -36.92
N GLY A 68 -11.46 -49.03 -37.56
CA GLY A 68 -10.35 -48.56 -38.39
C GLY A 68 -9.20 -47.91 -37.60
N GLU A 69 -9.36 -47.74 -36.27
CA GLU A 69 -8.40 -47.04 -35.38
C GLU A 69 -7.99 -45.66 -35.90
N ARG A 70 -8.93 -44.87 -36.38
CA ARG A 70 -8.69 -43.53 -36.97
C ARG A 70 -9.58 -42.47 -36.38
N ILE A 71 -8.96 -41.37 -35.90
CA ILE A 71 -9.65 -40.17 -35.47
C ILE A 71 -9.48 -39.13 -36.58
N HIS A 72 -10.60 -38.75 -37.20
CA HIS A 72 -10.68 -37.70 -38.20
C HIS A 72 -11.14 -36.41 -37.51
N TYR A 73 -10.43 -35.31 -37.75
CA TYR A 73 -10.80 -34.01 -37.22
C TYR A 73 -10.51 -32.89 -38.21
N ASP A 74 -11.35 -31.88 -38.19
CA ASP A 74 -11.17 -30.69 -39.00
C ASP A 74 -10.28 -29.71 -38.25
N ARG A 75 -9.15 -29.34 -38.85
CA ARG A 75 -8.30 -28.26 -38.35
C ARG A 75 -8.58 -26.99 -39.12
N HIS A 76 -8.93 -25.91 -38.38
CA HIS A 76 -8.97 -24.58 -38.97
C HIS A 76 -7.56 -24.02 -39.01
N ASP A 77 -7.10 -23.58 -40.18
CA ASP A 77 -5.85 -22.85 -40.33
C ASP A 77 -6.16 -21.36 -40.29
N ASP A 78 -5.82 -20.72 -39.16
CA ASP A 78 -6.06 -19.27 -38.92
C ASP A 78 -5.35 -18.37 -39.95
N ARG A 79 -4.34 -18.89 -40.69
CA ARG A 79 -3.60 -18.14 -41.71
C ARG A 79 -4.29 -18.17 -43.09
N THR A 80 -4.89 -19.28 -43.41
CA THR A 80 -5.43 -19.48 -44.77
C THR A 80 -6.94 -19.48 -44.81
N GLY A 81 -7.64 -19.59 -43.66
CA GLY A 81 -9.08 -19.74 -43.55
C GLY A 81 -9.61 -21.08 -44.10
N TYR A 82 -8.71 -22.01 -44.47
CA TYR A 82 -9.11 -23.33 -44.97
C TYR A 82 -9.24 -24.34 -43.83
N ARG A 83 -10.27 -25.20 -43.93
CA ARG A 83 -10.39 -26.38 -43.10
C ARG A 83 -9.61 -27.55 -43.73
N GLU A 84 -8.61 -28.05 -43.03
CA GLU A 84 -7.85 -29.23 -43.44
C GLU A 84 -8.32 -30.41 -42.58
N GLN A 85 -8.85 -31.45 -43.25
CA GLN A 85 -9.16 -32.71 -42.58
C GLN A 85 -7.89 -33.49 -42.30
N ARG A 86 -7.66 -33.80 -41.02
CA ARG A 86 -6.51 -34.58 -40.58
C ARG A 86 -6.95 -35.86 -39.92
N THR A 87 -6.11 -36.85 -40.00
CA THR A 87 -6.33 -38.18 -39.40
C THR A 87 -5.16 -38.48 -38.45
N ILE A 88 -5.49 -38.97 -37.25
CA ILE A 88 -4.53 -39.36 -36.24
C ILE A 88 -4.91 -40.75 -35.68
N HIS A 89 -3.92 -41.56 -35.34
CA HIS A 89 -4.16 -42.82 -34.65
C HIS A 89 -4.51 -42.54 -33.15
N PRO A 90 -5.45 -43.25 -32.52
CA PRO A 90 -5.81 -43.07 -31.12
C PRO A 90 -4.63 -43.11 -30.15
N ARG A 91 -3.66 -44.01 -30.36
CA ARG A 91 -2.43 -44.07 -29.54
C ARG A 91 -1.65 -42.76 -29.55
N ASP A 92 -1.54 -42.13 -30.71
CA ASP A 92 -0.80 -40.87 -30.86
C ASP A 92 -1.56 -39.71 -30.20
N TYR A 93 -2.89 -39.74 -30.29
CA TYR A 93 -3.73 -38.79 -29.60
C TYR A 93 -3.56 -38.89 -28.06
N PHE A 94 -3.73 -40.09 -27.48
CA PHE A 94 -3.61 -40.31 -26.04
C PHE A 94 -2.18 -40.09 -25.52
N SER A 95 -1.16 -40.29 -26.36
CA SER A 95 0.23 -40.00 -25.97
C SER A 95 0.49 -38.52 -25.70
N ARG A 96 -0.31 -37.64 -26.31
CA ARG A 96 -0.21 -36.17 -26.18
C ARG A 96 -0.92 -35.63 -24.93
N LEU A 97 -1.68 -36.46 -24.19
CA LEU A 97 -2.31 -36.03 -22.94
C LEU A 97 -1.24 -35.74 -21.88
N HIS A 98 -1.53 -34.73 -21.06
CA HIS A 98 -0.70 -34.46 -19.89
C HIS A 98 -0.61 -35.70 -19.00
N PRO A 99 0.57 -36.04 -18.45
CA PRO A 99 0.76 -37.25 -17.64
C PRO A 99 -0.30 -37.44 -16.55
N ASP A 100 -0.66 -36.38 -15.81
CA ASP A 100 -1.63 -36.43 -14.72
C ASP A 100 -3.07 -36.72 -15.21
N ASP A 101 -3.40 -36.32 -16.44
CA ASP A 101 -4.76 -36.45 -16.99
C ASP A 101 -4.95 -37.78 -17.77
N ARG A 102 -3.84 -38.42 -18.17
CA ARG A 102 -3.81 -39.58 -19.11
C ARG A 102 -4.63 -40.76 -18.62
N GLU A 103 -4.42 -41.19 -17.40
CA GLU A 103 -5.11 -42.34 -16.84
C GLU A 103 -6.61 -42.10 -16.74
N ARG A 104 -7.02 -40.95 -16.18
CA ARG A 104 -8.41 -40.53 -16.00
C ARG A 104 -9.16 -40.46 -17.35
N VAL A 105 -8.56 -39.74 -18.30
CA VAL A 105 -9.17 -39.55 -19.62
C VAL A 105 -9.28 -40.86 -20.39
N THR A 106 -8.22 -41.71 -20.38
CA THR A 106 -8.23 -43.00 -21.02
C THR A 106 -9.32 -43.92 -20.42
N ALA A 107 -9.46 -43.91 -19.11
CA ALA A 107 -10.51 -44.69 -18.44
C ALA A 107 -11.93 -44.19 -18.81
N SER A 108 -12.11 -42.89 -19.01
CA SER A 108 -13.40 -42.31 -19.43
C SER A 108 -13.75 -42.70 -20.87
N TYR A 109 -12.78 -42.68 -21.80
CA TYR A 109 -13.00 -43.19 -23.16
C TYR A 109 -13.31 -44.69 -23.21
N ARG A 110 -12.60 -45.52 -22.39
CA ARG A 110 -12.93 -46.95 -22.27
C ARG A 110 -14.35 -47.17 -21.83
N ARG A 111 -14.87 -46.44 -20.85
CA ARG A 111 -16.28 -46.54 -20.41
C ARG A 111 -17.27 -46.23 -21.53
N LEU A 112 -16.93 -45.26 -22.41
CA LEU A 112 -17.75 -44.94 -23.57
C LEU A 112 -17.70 -46.07 -24.62
N ILE A 113 -16.53 -46.65 -24.89
CA ILE A 113 -16.33 -47.78 -25.81
C ILE A 113 -17.05 -49.02 -25.28
N ASP A 114 -16.88 -49.39 -24.01
CA ASP A 114 -17.53 -50.51 -23.36
C ASP A 114 -19.04 -50.37 -23.22
N GLY A 115 -19.63 -49.26 -23.68
CA GLY A 115 -21.08 -49.01 -23.57
C GLY A 115 -21.56 -48.72 -22.15
N ARG A 116 -20.66 -48.50 -21.20
CA ARG A 116 -21.01 -48.18 -19.80
C ARG A 116 -21.49 -46.73 -19.64
N THR A 117 -21.21 -45.86 -20.59
CA THR A 117 -21.71 -44.49 -20.67
C THR A 117 -22.09 -44.17 -22.10
N GLU A 118 -23.18 -43.43 -22.29
CA GLU A 118 -23.62 -42.98 -23.62
C GLU A 118 -22.91 -41.71 -24.07
N ARG A 119 -22.48 -40.89 -23.12
CA ARG A 119 -21.86 -39.60 -23.36
C ARG A 119 -20.62 -39.43 -22.49
N LEU A 120 -19.65 -38.72 -23.01
CA LEU A 120 -18.42 -38.33 -22.34
C LEU A 120 -18.33 -36.80 -22.32
N LYS A 121 -18.03 -36.25 -21.15
CA LYS A 121 -17.64 -34.85 -20.97
C LYS A 121 -16.40 -34.81 -20.09
N GLU A 122 -15.29 -34.31 -20.63
CA GLU A 122 -14.02 -34.25 -19.91
C GLU A 122 -13.27 -32.96 -20.22
N GLU A 123 -12.57 -32.45 -19.20
CA GLU A 123 -11.61 -31.37 -19.33
C GLU A 123 -10.21 -31.92 -19.07
N TYR A 124 -9.27 -31.68 -19.98
CA TYR A 124 -7.90 -32.18 -19.84
C TYR A 124 -6.91 -31.33 -20.62
N ARG A 125 -5.64 -31.54 -20.33
CA ARG A 125 -4.53 -30.87 -20.99
C ARG A 125 -3.98 -31.75 -22.11
N ILE A 126 -3.80 -31.17 -23.31
CA ILE A 126 -3.22 -31.83 -24.46
C ILE A 126 -2.02 -31.04 -24.99
N ALA A 127 -0.95 -31.74 -25.35
CA ALA A 127 0.25 -31.14 -25.92
C ALA A 127 -0.01 -30.65 -27.34
N VAL A 128 0.29 -29.39 -27.62
CA VAL A 128 0.25 -28.74 -28.92
C VAL A 128 1.67 -28.34 -29.30
N ARG A 129 2.12 -28.72 -30.51
CA ARG A 129 3.43 -28.32 -31.04
C ARG A 129 3.34 -26.93 -31.65
N GLU A 130 4.22 -26.06 -31.24
CA GLU A 130 4.41 -24.74 -31.85
C GLU A 130 5.31 -24.84 -33.11
N ALA A 131 5.29 -23.79 -33.94
CA ALA A 131 6.06 -23.76 -35.18
C ALA A 131 7.58 -23.88 -34.98
N GLU A 132 8.09 -23.52 -33.79
CA GLU A 132 9.53 -23.59 -33.42
C GLU A 132 9.93 -24.89 -32.70
N GLY A 133 9.05 -25.91 -32.64
CA GLY A 133 9.35 -27.21 -32.02
C GLY A 133 9.08 -27.25 -30.50
N ALA A 134 8.75 -26.14 -29.85
CA ALA A 134 8.33 -26.12 -28.46
C ALA A 134 6.97 -26.80 -28.28
N CYS A 135 6.79 -27.51 -27.17
CA CYS A 135 5.55 -28.19 -26.83
C CYS A 135 4.89 -27.48 -25.65
N ARG A 136 3.68 -26.96 -25.83
CA ARG A 136 2.88 -26.40 -24.75
C ARG A 136 1.64 -27.24 -24.52
N TYR A 137 1.07 -27.17 -23.31
CA TYR A 137 -0.20 -27.79 -22.99
C TYR A 137 -1.35 -26.80 -23.13
N GLU A 138 -2.40 -27.22 -23.83
CA GLU A 138 -3.68 -26.50 -23.91
C GLU A 138 -4.77 -27.26 -23.16
N TRP A 139 -5.60 -26.54 -22.45
CA TRP A 139 -6.82 -27.10 -21.86
C TRP A 139 -7.89 -27.24 -22.92
N VAL A 140 -8.46 -28.43 -23.01
CA VAL A 140 -9.57 -28.73 -23.90
C VAL A 140 -10.75 -29.31 -23.12
N LEU A 141 -11.94 -28.83 -23.44
CA LEU A 141 -13.19 -29.43 -23.04
C LEU A 141 -13.70 -30.27 -24.19
N ILE A 142 -13.93 -31.55 -23.96
CA ILE A 142 -14.50 -32.43 -24.96
C ILE A 142 -15.89 -32.91 -24.56
N HIS A 143 -16.73 -33.06 -25.60
CA HIS A 143 -17.98 -33.82 -25.52
C HIS A 143 -17.92 -34.91 -26.60
N ALA A 144 -18.25 -36.15 -26.23
CA ALA A 144 -18.27 -37.25 -27.17
C ALA A 144 -19.45 -38.16 -26.88
N LEU A 145 -19.91 -38.85 -27.91
CA LEU A 145 -20.93 -39.88 -27.82
C LEU A 145 -20.68 -40.99 -28.86
N ALA A 146 -21.12 -42.19 -28.56
CA ALA A 146 -21.13 -43.27 -29.56
C ALA A 146 -22.31 -43.07 -30.52
N ASP A 147 -21.98 -42.94 -31.82
CA ASP A 147 -22.97 -42.65 -32.88
C ASP A 147 -23.58 -43.94 -33.44
N GLU A 148 -22.71 -44.88 -33.86
CA GLU A 148 -23.14 -46.14 -34.40
C GLU A 148 -22.57 -47.32 -33.59
N ARG A 149 -23.36 -48.39 -33.44
CA ARG A 149 -22.98 -49.62 -32.73
C ARG A 149 -23.26 -50.83 -33.62
N ASP A 150 -22.45 -51.88 -33.48
CA ASP A 150 -22.69 -53.16 -34.14
C ASP A 150 -23.75 -54.00 -33.43
N GLU A 151 -24.05 -55.17 -33.96
CA GLU A 151 -25.03 -56.13 -33.40
C GLU A 151 -24.67 -56.62 -32.00
N THR A 152 -23.41 -56.50 -31.59
CA THR A 152 -22.89 -56.88 -30.26
C THR A 152 -22.95 -55.73 -29.26
N GLY A 153 -23.28 -54.51 -29.72
CA GLY A 153 -23.35 -53.28 -28.91
C GLY A 153 -22.02 -52.55 -28.81
N GLU A 154 -20.99 -52.97 -29.52
CA GLU A 154 -19.70 -52.23 -29.59
C GLU A 154 -19.82 -51.04 -30.53
N PRO A 155 -19.24 -49.89 -30.20
CA PRO A 155 -19.31 -48.70 -31.04
C PRO A 155 -18.50 -48.87 -32.30
N LEU A 156 -19.13 -48.66 -33.45
CA LEU A 156 -18.49 -48.56 -34.75
C LEU A 156 -17.90 -47.16 -34.95
N SER A 157 -18.60 -46.17 -34.42
CA SER A 157 -18.15 -44.75 -34.50
C SER A 157 -18.41 -43.98 -33.23
N ILE A 158 -17.54 -43.04 -32.92
CA ILE A 158 -17.66 -42.07 -31.86
C ILE A 158 -17.53 -40.67 -32.48
N ILE A 159 -18.51 -39.84 -32.26
CA ILE A 159 -18.45 -38.44 -32.68
C ILE A 159 -18.25 -37.51 -31.48
N GLY A 160 -17.58 -36.41 -31.69
CA GLY A 160 -17.36 -35.49 -30.60
C GLY A 160 -16.98 -34.09 -31.05
N SER A 161 -16.90 -33.23 -30.07
CA SER A 161 -16.44 -31.87 -30.22
C SER A 161 -15.40 -31.53 -29.15
N SER A 162 -14.46 -30.68 -29.53
CA SER A 162 -13.41 -30.18 -28.65
C SER A 162 -13.39 -28.66 -28.67
N LEU A 163 -13.38 -28.04 -27.49
CA LEU A 163 -13.27 -26.62 -27.31
C LEU A 163 -11.99 -26.30 -26.52
N VAL A 164 -11.17 -25.41 -27.04
CA VAL A 164 -9.99 -24.92 -26.31
C VAL A 164 -10.44 -23.94 -25.21
N ILE A 165 -10.22 -24.29 -23.96
CA ILE A 165 -10.63 -23.53 -22.77
C ILE A 165 -9.43 -22.97 -21.98
N THR A 166 -8.23 -22.93 -22.59
CA THR A 166 -7.00 -22.46 -21.92
C THR A 166 -7.16 -21.04 -21.39
N GLY A 167 -7.68 -20.12 -22.20
CA GLY A 167 -7.92 -18.75 -21.78
C GLY A 167 -8.93 -18.63 -20.62
N GLN A 168 -9.99 -19.47 -20.65
CA GLN A 168 -10.97 -19.52 -19.56
C GLN A 168 -10.33 -20.02 -18.27
N LYS A 169 -9.51 -21.09 -18.32
CA LYS A 169 -8.80 -21.62 -17.16
C LYS A 169 -7.77 -20.65 -16.58
N GLN A 170 -7.09 -19.89 -17.44
CA GLN A 170 -6.17 -18.85 -17.00
C GLN A 170 -6.91 -17.72 -16.27
N ALA A 171 -7.99 -17.21 -16.85
CA ALA A 171 -8.81 -16.17 -16.22
C ALA A 171 -9.42 -16.63 -14.88
N GLU A 172 -9.84 -17.89 -14.79
CA GLU A 172 -10.34 -18.49 -13.55
C GLU A 172 -9.26 -18.52 -12.45
N LEU A 173 -8.04 -18.95 -12.80
CA LEU A 173 -6.91 -18.98 -11.87
C LEU A 173 -6.48 -17.58 -11.43
N GLU A 174 -6.46 -16.61 -12.34
CA GLU A 174 -6.17 -15.21 -12.01
C GLU A 174 -7.22 -14.62 -11.06
N LEU A 175 -8.50 -14.92 -11.31
CA LEU A 175 -9.60 -14.48 -10.44
C LEU A 175 -9.49 -15.09 -9.04
N ILE A 176 -9.16 -16.38 -8.93
CA ILE A 176 -8.95 -17.05 -7.63
C ILE A 176 -7.80 -16.36 -6.88
N ARG A 177 -6.65 -16.14 -7.53
CA ARG A 177 -5.49 -15.47 -6.93
C ARG A 177 -5.82 -14.04 -6.48
N ALA A 178 -6.50 -13.28 -7.34
CA ALA A 178 -6.91 -11.91 -7.00
C ALA A 178 -7.88 -11.90 -5.81
N LYS A 179 -8.81 -12.86 -5.75
CA LYS A 179 -9.74 -13.01 -4.63
C LYS A 179 -9.00 -13.33 -3.33
N GLU A 180 -8.09 -14.31 -3.34
CA GLU A 180 -7.30 -14.70 -2.17
C GLU A 180 -6.46 -13.52 -1.65
N GLN A 181 -5.83 -12.75 -2.54
CA GLN A 181 -5.08 -11.56 -2.17
C GLN A 181 -5.99 -10.47 -1.56
N ALA A 182 -7.18 -10.26 -2.15
CA ALA A 182 -8.13 -9.29 -1.62
C ALA A 182 -8.68 -9.69 -0.24
N GLU A 183 -8.99 -10.97 -0.04
CA GLU A 183 -9.46 -11.51 1.25
C GLU A 183 -8.39 -11.39 2.33
N GLU A 184 -7.13 -11.72 2.02
CA GLU A 184 -6.02 -11.57 2.97
C GLU A 184 -5.77 -10.11 3.31
N SER A 185 -5.77 -9.20 2.31
CA SER A 185 -5.66 -7.76 2.55
C SER A 185 -6.77 -7.24 3.47
N ASN A 186 -8.02 -7.68 3.24
CA ASN A 186 -9.15 -7.27 4.06
C ASN A 186 -9.06 -7.82 5.50
N ARG A 187 -8.58 -9.07 5.65
CA ARG A 187 -8.32 -9.68 6.96
C ARG A 187 -7.27 -8.88 7.75
N LEU A 188 -6.15 -8.54 7.10
CA LEU A 188 -5.09 -7.73 7.70
C LEU A 188 -5.60 -6.33 8.10
N LYS A 189 -6.39 -5.68 7.24
CA LYS A 189 -7.00 -4.38 7.53
C LYS A 189 -7.97 -4.44 8.71
N SER A 190 -8.79 -5.48 8.81
CA SER A 190 -9.72 -5.67 9.92
C SER A 190 -8.99 -5.91 11.25
N ALA A 191 -7.95 -6.75 11.24
CA ALA A 191 -7.10 -6.98 12.40
C ALA A 191 -6.37 -5.70 12.83
N PHE A 192 -5.92 -4.88 11.87
CA PHE A 192 -5.32 -3.57 12.12
C PHE A 192 -6.29 -2.65 12.88
N LEU A 193 -7.52 -2.46 12.39
CA LEU A 193 -8.52 -1.59 13.03
C LEU A 193 -8.91 -2.08 14.44
N ALA A 194 -9.04 -3.40 14.64
CA ALA A 194 -9.33 -3.98 15.95
C ALA A 194 -8.20 -3.71 16.96
N ASN A 195 -6.95 -3.91 16.55
CA ASN A 195 -5.78 -3.66 17.39
C ASN A 195 -5.64 -2.16 17.71
N MET A 196 -5.86 -1.28 16.72
CA MET A 196 -5.88 0.18 16.92
C MET A 196 -6.88 0.59 17.99
N SER A 197 -8.13 0.10 17.89
CA SER A 197 -9.17 0.42 18.86
C SER A 197 -8.77 -0.01 20.28
N HIS A 198 -8.11 -1.14 20.41
CA HIS A 198 -7.63 -1.61 21.72
C HIS A 198 -6.48 -0.74 22.27
N GLU A 199 -5.46 -0.45 21.44
CA GLU A 199 -4.28 0.34 21.85
C GLU A 199 -4.64 1.81 22.16
N ILE A 200 -5.69 2.35 21.54
CA ILE A 200 -6.25 3.69 21.86
C ILE A 200 -7.06 3.65 23.17
N ARG A 201 -7.88 2.61 23.35
CA ARG A 201 -8.78 2.53 24.52
C ARG A 201 -8.04 2.45 25.85
N THR A 202 -6.93 1.72 25.89
CA THR A 202 -6.16 1.49 27.12
C THR A 202 -5.63 2.80 27.73
N PRO A 203 -4.86 3.66 27.01
CA PRO A 203 -4.41 4.94 27.57
C PRO A 203 -5.57 5.92 27.80
N LEU A 204 -6.61 5.89 26.96
CA LEU A 204 -7.78 6.75 27.14
C LEU A 204 -8.51 6.43 28.45
N ASN A 205 -8.73 5.16 28.76
CA ASN A 205 -9.36 4.75 30.01
C ASN A 205 -8.50 5.15 31.22
N ALA A 206 -7.18 5.08 31.14
CA ALA A 206 -6.30 5.54 32.18
C ALA A 206 -6.41 7.06 32.38
N ILE A 207 -6.41 7.86 31.29
CA ILE A 207 -6.57 9.31 31.34
C ILE A 207 -7.91 9.66 32.02
N VAL A 208 -9.02 9.08 31.57
CA VAL A 208 -10.35 9.36 32.11
C VAL A 208 -10.45 8.96 33.59
N GLY A 209 -10.04 7.72 33.92
CA GLY A 209 -10.15 7.21 35.30
C GLY A 209 -9.28 7.99 36.28
N PHE A 210 -8.02 8.28 35.94
CA PHE A 210 -7.16 9.08 36.82
C PHE A 210 -7.55 10.55 36.88
N SER A 211 -8.19 11.10 35.84
CA SER A 211 -8.75 12.46 35.90
C SER A 211 -9.91 12.56 36.88
N GLU A 212 -10.79 11.54 36.94
CA GLU A 212 -11.87 11.47 37.94
C GLU A 212 -11.32 11.37 39.35
N ILE A 213 -10.34 10.48 39.58
CA ILE A 213 -9.69 10.30 40.88
C ILE A 213 -8.96 11.58 41.30
N LEU A 214 -8.25 12.24 40.39
CA LEU A 214 -7.52 13.48 40.63
C LEU A 214 -8.45 14.60 41.12
N SER A 215 -9.70 14.65 40.62
CA SER A 215 -10.70 15.64 41.06
C SER A 215 -11.18 15.43 42.50
N GLN A 216 -11.01 14.25 43.05
CA GLN A 216 -11.46 13.84 44.41
C GLN A 216 -10.31 13.67 45.43
N THR A 217 -9.06 13.89 44.99
CA THR A 217 -7.87 13.68 45.79
C THR A 217 -7.33 15.02 46.30
N ASP A 218 -7.20 15.20 47.60
CA ASP A 218 -6.67 16.41 48.24
C ASP A 218 -5.18 16.33 48.56
N ASP A 219 -4.61 15.10 48.60
CA ASP A 219 -3.20 14.85 48.90
C ASP A 219 -2.30 15.30 47.72
N PRO A 220 -1.38 16.27 47.96
CA PRO A 220 -0.52 16.82 46.88
C PRO A 220 0.39 15.79 46.22
N ASP A 221 0.92 14.81 46.97
CA ASP A 221 1.83 13.80 46.45
C ASP A 221 1.07 12.82 45.53
N GLN A 222 -0.09 12.35 45.94
CA GLN A 222 -0.96 11.53 45.09
C GLN A 222 -1.46 12.27 43.86
N ARG A 223 -1.76 13.57 44.00
CA ARG A 223 -2.16 14.42 42.84
C ARG A 223 -1.02 14.49 41.83
N ALA A 224 0.23 14.66 42.29
CA ALA A 224 1.38 14.70 41.40
C ALA A 224 1.59 13.37 40.66
N ASP A 225 1.42 12.24 41.35
CA ASP A 225 1.50 10.90 40.75
C ASP A 225 0.39 10.66 39.70
N TYR A 226 -0.86 10.97 40.00
CA TYR A 226 -1.99 10.81 39.09
C TYR A 226 -1.84 11.71 37.87
N PHE A 227 -1.38 12.94 38.07
CA PHE A 227 -1.08 13.85 36.95
C PHE A 227 0.05 13.30 36.08
N GLY A 228 1.07 12.67 36.67
CA GLY A 228 2.14 11.98 35.96
C GLY A 228 1.60 10.86 35.06
N ILE A 229 0.70 10.02 35.59
CA ILE A 229 0.07 8.93 34.85
C ILE A 229 -0.77 9.47 33.68
N ILE A 230 -1.58 10.50 33.91
CA ILE A 230 -2.40 11.16 32.86
C ILE A 230 -1.50 11.69 31.76
N ARG A 231 -0.47 12.44 32.10
CA ARG A 231 0.50 13.02 31.16
C ARG A 231 1.20 11.97 30.30
N ASP A 232 1.64 10.88 30.92
CA ASP A 232 2.38 9.82 30.22
C ASP A 232 1.47 9.01 29.27
N ASN A 233 0.20 8.76 29.67
CA ASN A 233 -0.79 8.14 28.80
C ASN A 233 -1.22 9.06 27.65
N ASN A 234 -1.30 10.38 27.88
CA ASN A 234 -1.58 11.36 26.83
C ASN A 234 -0.45 11.39 25.78
N LYS A 235 0.82 11.40 26.22
CA LYS A 235 1.98 11.27 25.30
C LYS A 235 1.92 10.00 24.46
N LEU A 236 1.59 8.87 25.11
CA LEU A 236 1.44 7.59 24.40
C LEU A 236 0.32 7.63 23.36
N LEU A 237 -0.81 8.25 23.69
CA LEU A 237 -1.95 8.38 22.77
C LEU A 237 -1.61 9.26 21.56
N LEU A 238 -0.94 10.40 21.79
CA LEU A 238 -0.48 11.29 20.72
C LEU A 238 0.53 10.60 19.78
N GLN A 239 1.45 9.82 20.36
CA GLN A 239 2.39 9.01 19.58
C GLN A 239 1.66 7.98 18.73
N LEU A 240 0.67 7.26 19.30
CA LEU A 240 -0.16 6.30 18.56
C LEU A 240 -0.87 6.94 17.37
N ILE A 241 -1.48 8.12 17.57
CA ILE A 241 -2.18 8.86 16.51
C ILE A 241 -1.18 9.26 15.42
N GLY A 242 0.00 9.76 15.80
CA GLY A 242 1.08 10.09 14.86
C GLY A 242 1.53 8.87 14.04
N ASP A 243 1.74 7.74 14.71
CA ASP A 243 2.13 6.46 14.09
C ASP A 243 1.08 5.98 13.07
N ILE A 244 -0.22 6.13 13.37
CA ILE A 244 -1.33 5.77 12.48
C ILE A 244 -1.37 6.69 11.25
N LEU A 245 -1.22 8.00 11.46
CA LEU A 245 -1.21 8.99 10.38
C LEU A 245 -0.02 8.77 9.43
N ASP A 246 1.18 8.53 9.99
CA ASP A 246 2.36 8.22 9.19
C ASP A 246 2.14 6.95 8.36
N LEU A 247 1.64 5.88 8.97
CA LEU A 247 1.34 4.65 8.25
C LEU A 247 0.31 4.85 7.14
N SER A 248 -0.73 5.65 7.40
CA SER A 248 -1.77 5.97 6.40
C SER A 248 -1.20 6.74 5.20
N LYS A 249 -0.30 7.72 5.45
CA LYS A 249 0.40 8.47 4.39
C LYS A 249 1.32 7.58 3.56
N ILE A 250 2.02 6.65 4.22
CA ILE A 250 2.91 5.69 3.56
C ILE A 250 2.10 4.74 2.67
N GLU A 251 0.99 4.17 3.17
CA GLU A 251 0.13 3.26 2.38
C GLU A 251 -0.53 3.95 1.19
N ALA A 252 -0.90 5.22 1.33
CA ALA A 252 -1.44 6.03 0.25
C ALA A 252 -0.38 6.50 -0.75
N GLY A 253 0.93 6.29 -0.48
CA GLY A 253 2.01 6.81 -1.31
C GLY A 253 2.12 8.34 -1.27
N THR A 254 1.56 8.98 -0.25
CA THR A 254 1.50 10.45 -0.09
C THR A 254 2.51 10.97 0.93
N LEU A 255 3.49 10.14 1.32
CA LEU A 255 4.56 10.58 2.20
C LEU A 255 5.49 11.54 1.44
N GLU A 256 5.43 12.81 1.79
CA GLU A 256 6.35 13.82 1.26
C GLU A 256 7.69 13.75 1.99
N LEU A 257 8.79 13.74 1.23
CA LEU A 257 10.16 13.72 1.74
C LEU A 257 10.83 15.07 1.39
N HIS A 258 11.27 15.79 2.41
CA HIS A 258 11.92 17.08 2.26
C HIS A 258 13.42 16.94 2.54
N TYR A 259 14.22 16.82 1.49
CA TYR A 259 15.65 16.67 1.59
C TYR A 259 16.33 18.02 1.88
N ALA A 260 17.17 18.04 2.91
CA ALA A 260 17.97 19.20 3.31
C ALA A 260 19.43 18.79 3.57
N GLU A 261 20.32 19.76 3.63
CA GLU A 261 21.69 19.55 4.10
C GLU A 261 21.70 19.36 5.61
N VAL A 262 22.26 18.27 6.09
CA VAL A 262 22.25 17.87 7.50
C VAL A 262 23.65 17.51 7.95
N ASP A 263 24.10 18.09 9.06
CA ASP A 263 25.25 17.60 9.81
C ASP A 263 24.82 16.38 10.64
N LEU A 264 25.20 15.21 10.15
CA LEU A 264 24.86 13.95 10.80
C LEU A 264 25.52 13.77 12.17
N ASN A 265 26.70 14.36 12.39
CA ASN A 265 27.40 14.23 13.67
C ASN A 265 26.73 15.07 14.75
N ALA A 266 26.31 16.28 14.43
CA ALA A 266 25.51 17.11 15.33
C ALA A 266 24.18 16.42 15.65
N LEU A 267 23.46 15.95 14.62
CA LEU A 267 22.19 15.27 14.77
C LEU A 267 22.28 14.02 15.65
N LEU A 268 23.22 13.10 15.38
CA LEU A 268 23.40 11.86 16.16
C LEU A 268 23.89 12.17 17.58
N GLY A 269 24.77 13.17 17.75
CA GLY A 269 25.25 13.62 19.04
C GLY A 269 24.12 14.09 19.96
N GLU A 270 23.22 14.93 19.46
CA GLU A 270 22.02 15.39 20.18
C GLU A 270 21.12 14.22 20.61
N GLN A 271 20.87 13.27 19.70
CA GLN A 271 20.02 12.11 20.01
C GLN A 271 20.64 11.17 21.04
N VAL A 272 21.95 10.93 20.96
CA VAL A 272 22.69 10.12 21.93
C VAL A 272 22.70 10.78 23.31
N GLN A 273 22.94 12.09 23.38
CA GLN A 273 22.90 12.85 24.63
C GLN A 273 21.50 12.81 25.27
N ALA A 274 20.44 13.04 24.48
CA ALA A 274 19.06 12.94 24.96
C ALA A 274 18.69 11.52 25.41
N ALA A 275 19.21 10.50 24.75
CA ALA A 275 19.04 9.10 25.15
C ALA A 275 19.79 8.79 26.45
N GLN A 276 21.01 9.30 26.64
CA GLN A 276 21.78 9.12 27.87
C GLN A 276 21.09 9.75 29.09
N LEU A 277 20.45 10.91 28.93
CA LEU A 277 19.68 11.54 30.03
C LEU A 277 18.44 10.71 30.44
N ARG A 278 17.89 9.92 29.54
CA ARG A 278 16.76 9.02 29.81
C ARG A 278 17.18 7.63 30.28
N ALA A 279 18.45 7.29 30.12
CA ALA A 279 19.00 6.00 30.49
C ALA A 279 19.05 5.84 32.01
N GLY A 280 18.77 4.64 32.50
CA GLY A 280 18.99 4.28 33.89
C GLY A 280 20.48 4.30 34.28
N SER A 281 20.80 4.39 35.56
CA SER A 281 22.17 4.50 36.07
C SER A 281 23.11 3.35 35.67
N GLY A 282 22.56 2.22 35.19
CA GLY A 282 23.32 1.05 34.72
C GLY A 282 23.56 0.98 33.23
N VAL A 283 23.05 1.96 32.43
CA VAL A 283 23.11 1.92 30.97
C VAL A 283 23.93 3.10 30.45
N ARG A 284 24.96 2.80 29.63
CA ARG A 284 25.76 3.80 28.94
C ARG A 284 25.27 3.92 27.49
N VAL A 285 25.01 5.14 27.02
CA VAL A 285 24.68 5.41 25.63
C VAL A 285 25.84 6.18 24.99
N GLU A 286 26.38 5.69 23.88
CA GLU A 286 27.56 6.30 23.26
C GLU A 286 27.48 6.30 21.73
N LEU A 287 28.07 7.31 21.09
CA LEU A 287 28.33 7.36 19.67
C LEU A 287 29.67 6.67 19.40
N ALA A 288 29.65 5.38 19.08
CA ALA A 288 30.84 4.55 18.93
C ALA A 288 31.62 4.85 17.64
N ARG A 289 30.90 5.16 16.55
CA ARG A 289 31.50 5.61 15.29
C ARG A 289 30.73 6.81 14.78
N PRO A 290 31.37 7.99 14.71
CA PRO A 290 30.74 9.17 14.16
C PRO A 290 30.49 9.03 12.64
N ALA A 291 29.53 9.80 12.15
CA ALA A 291 29.24 9.88 10.74
C ALA A 291 30.40 10.47 9.93
N PRO A 292 30.46 10.27 8.61
CA PRO A 292 31.41 10.94 7.74
C PRO A 292 31.38 12.47 7.94
N ARG A 293 32.54 13.12 7.80
CA ARG A 293 32.63 14.59 7.95
C ARG A 293 31.97 15.29 6.75
N GLY A 294 31.28 16.37 7.03
CA GLY A 294 30.61 17.24 6.06
C GLY A 294 29.08 17.02 6.04
N PRO A 295 28.38 18.02 5.50
CA PRO A 295 26.91 17.92 5.39
C PRO A 295 26.52 16.87 4.34
N VAL A 296 25.40 16.20 4.61
CA VAL A 296 24.81 15.19 3.74
C VAL A 296 23.39 15.61 3.41
N ARG A 297 23.00 15.50 2.15
CA ARG A 297 21.64 15.75 1.73
C ARG A 297 20.76 14.56 2.11
N THR A 298 19.89 14.76 3.10
CA THR A 298 18.96 13.72 3.58
C THR A 298 17.68 14.33 4.15
N GLU A 299 16.70 13.51 4.44
CA GLU A 299 15.50 13.93 5.13
C GLU A 299 15.70 13.86 6.66
N LYS A 300 15.96 15.01 7.27
CA LYS A 300 16.35 15.16 8.68
C LYS A 300 15.34 14.52 9.64
N ASN A 301 14.04 14.81 9.47
CA ASN A 301 13.03 14.43 10.45
C ASN A 301 12.72 12.93 10.41
N ARG A 302 12.65 12.35 9.22
CA ARG A 302 12.41 10.92 9.06
C ARG A 302 13.63 10.12 9.53
N LEU A 303 14.84 10.63 9.27
CA LEU A 303 16.05 10.05 9.83
C LEU A 303 16.03 10.08 11.37
N MET A 304 15.71 11.23 11.97
CA MET A 304 15.55 11.36 13.42
C MET A 304 14.47 10.42 13.97
N GLN A 305 13.34 10.30 13.29
CA GLN A 305 12.25 9.41 13.71
C GLN A 305 12.72 7.95 13.76
N VAL A 306 13.45 7.48 12.74
CA VAL A 306 14.02 6.13 12.72
C VAL A 306 15.03 5.94 13.86
N VAL A 307 16.00 6.85 14.01
CA VAL A 307 17.03 6.77 15.06
C VAL A 307 16.40 6.79 16.45
N ASN A 308 15.46 7.71 16.70
CA ASN A 308 14.77 7.79 18.00
C ASN A 308 13.94 6.56 18.34
N ASN A 309 13.29 5.97 17.35
CA ASN A 309 12.54 4.74 17.53
C ASN A 309 13.46 3.57 17.91
N LEU A 310 14.59 3.43 17.22
CA LEU A 310 15.58 2.39 17.52
C LEU A 310 16.22 2.60 18.88
N LEU A 311 16.63 3.84 19.22
CA LEU A 311 17.16 4.20 20.54
C LEU A 311 16.13 3.98 21.65
N GLY A 312 14.87 4.36 21.43
CA GLY A 312 13.78 4.12 22.37
C GLY A 312 13.58 2.63 22.67
N ASN A 313 13.65 1.79 21.64
CA ASN A 313 13.59 0.34 21.81
C ASN A 313 14.82 -0.18 22.58
N ALA A 314 16.03 0.26 22.24
CA ALA A 314 17.25 -0.11 22.94
C ALA A 314 17.18 0.25 24.43
N LEU A 315 16.77 1.48 24.79
CA LEU A 315 16.60 1.93 26.18
C LEU A 315 15.55 1.09 26.94
N LYS A 316 14.47 0.74 26.30
CA LYS A 316 13.38 -0.03 26.88
C LYS A 316 13.79 -1.46 27.24
N PHE A 317 14.64 -2.09 26.44
CA PHE A 317 15.01 -3.50 26.57
C PHE A 317 16.39 -3.74 27.18
N THR A 318 17.17 -2.67 27.43
CA THR A 318 18.48 -2.74 28.11
C THR A 318 18.35 -2.24 29.54
N ARG A 319 18.58 -3.10 30.51
CA ARG A 319 18.57 -2.75 31.96
C ARG A 319 19.96 -2.36 32.48
N GLU A 320 20.97 -3.03 31.96
CA GLU A 320 22.38 -2.83 32.31
C GLU A 320 23.26 -3.04 31.09
N GLY A 321 24.36 -2.30 30.98
CA GLY A 321 25.34 -2.44 29.91
C GLY A 321 25.43 -1.20 29.03
N TYR A 322 25.38 -1.34 27.70
CA TYR A 322 25.57 -0.23 26.78
C TYR A 322 24.58 -0.25 25.61
N ILE A 323 24.37 0.94 25.03
CA ILE A 323 23.73 1.18 23.74
C ILE A 323 24.72 1.97 22.89
N ARG A 324 25.03 1.48 21.70
CA ARG A 324 25.98 2.08 20.77
C ARG A 324 25.32 2.49 19.48
N VAL A 325 25.55 3.73 19.08
CA VAL A 325 25.17 4.24 17.78
C VAL A 325 26.40 4.33 16.89
N SER A 326 26.31 3.88 15.66
CA SER A 326 27.39 3.96 14.68
C SER A 326 26.85 4.42 13.33
N CYS A 327 27.66 5.20 12.59
CA CYS A 327 27.36 5.55 11.22
C CYS A 327 28.63 5.38 10.36
N ALA A 328 28.50 4.76 9.20
CA ALA A 328 29.61 4.54 8.27
C ALA A 328 29.15 4.56 6.81
N ILE A 329 30.07 4.87 5.89
CA ILE A 329 29.83 4.70 4.47
C ILE A 329 29.98 3.21 4.13
N GLU A 330 28.98 2.64 3.47
CA GLU A 330 28.97 1.28 2.95
C GLU A 330 28.89 1.32 1.42
N GLY A 331 29.78 0.58 0.75
CA GLY A 331 29.81 0.50 -0.72
C GLY A 331 30.16 1.80 -1.45
N GLY A 332 30.37 2.90 -0.74
CA GLY A 332 30.70 4.21 -1.30
C GLY A 332 29.49 5.11 -1.63
N ASP A 333 28.31 4.54 -1.76
CA ASP A 333 27.06 5.20 -2.17
C ASP A 333 25.93 5.14 -1.13
N ARG A 334 26.17 4.47 0.00
CA ARG A 334 25.20 4.33 1.08
C ARG A 334 25.78 4.73 2.43
N LEU A 335 24.95 5.27 3.29
CA LEU A 335 25.21 5.44 4.72
C LEU A 335 24.54 4.30 5.47
N ARG A 336 25.32 3.59 6.27
CA ARG A 336 24.83 2.55 7.19
C ARG A 336 24.84 3.07 8.61
N PHE A 337 23.69 3.05 9.24
CA PHE A 337 23.47 3.37 10.65
C PHE A 337 23.26 2.08 11.42
N GLU A 338 23.83 2.00 12.61
CA GLU A 338 23.72 0.86 13.48
C GLU A 338 23.38 1.31 14.91
N VAL A 339 22.44 0.63 15.53
CA VAL A 339 22.09 0.77 16.95
C VAL A 339 22.23 -0.60 17.59
N GLU A 340 23.30 -0.78 18.37
CA GLU A 340 23.60 -1.99 19.13
C GLU A 340 23.20 -1.81 20.59
N ASP A 341 22.50 -2.78 21.15
CA ASP A 341 22.16 -2.85 22.58
C ASP A 341 22.63 -4.17 23.20
N THR A 342 22.83 -4.18 24.52
CA THR A 342 23.15 -5.37 25.31
C THR A 342 21.95 -5.93 26.08
N GLY A 343 20.74 -5.66 25.58
CA GLY A 343 19.48 -6.07 26.21
C GLY A 343 19.16 -7.55 26.09
N CYS A 344 17.89 -7.88 26.17
CA CYS A 344 17.40 -9.27 26.14
C CYS A 344 17.55 -9.98 24.78
N GLY A 345 17.81 -9.23 23.70
CA GLY A 345 17.95 -9.77 22.36
C GLY A 345 16.63 -10.20 21.73
N ILE A 346 16.71 -10.66 20.48
CA ILE A 346 15.59 -11.10 19.66
C ILE A 346 15.84 -12.55 19.21
N PRO A 347 14.91 -13.49 19.50
CA PRO A 347 15.01 -14.88 19.05
C PRO A 347 15.14 -14.98 17.51
N ALA A 348 15.92 -15.94 17.03
CA ALA A 348 16.21 -16.08 15.60
C ALA A 348 14.95 -16.29 14.74
N ASP A 349 13.98 -17.04 15.25
CA ASP A 349 12.69 -17.31 14.61
C ASP A 349 11.76 -16.08 14.53
N LYS A 350 12.06 -15.00 15.27
CA LYS A 350 11.27 -13.77 15.34
C LYS A 350 11.89 -12.58 14.60
N ARG A 351 13.11 -12.73 14.06
CA ARG A 351 13.87 -11.63 13.47
C ARG A 351 13.18 -10.94 12.29
N GLU A 352 12.45 -11.65 11.47
CA GLU A 352 11.67 -11.06 10.38
C GLU A 352 10.33 -10.51 10.85
N GLU A 353 9.70 -11.19 11.82
CA GLU A 353 8.40 -10.82 12.34
C GLU A 353 8.41 -9.47 13.07
N VAL A 354 9.52 -9.07 13.72
CA VAL A 354 9.59 -7.83 14.53
C VAL A 354 9.32 -6.56 13.75
N PHE A 355 9.52 -6.58 12.42
CA PHE A 355 9.18 -5.47 11.54
C PHE A 355 7.72 -5.50 11.08
N GLY A 356 6.95 -6.49 11.51
CA GLY A 356 5.51 -6.59 11.26
C GLY A 356 4.71 -5.58 12.10
N ARG A 357 3.50 -5.28 11.65
CA ARG A 357 2.59 -4.36 12.37
C ARG A 357 2.04 -5.03 13.62
N PHE A 358 2.04 -4.30 14.75
CA PHE A 358 1.56 -4.76 16.07
C PHE A 358 2.27 -5.98 16.64
N VAL A 359 3.47 -6.29 16.14
CA VAL A 359 4.26 -7.38 16.68
C VAL A 359 4.90 -6.93 17.98
N LYS A 360 4.59 -7.66 19.04
CA LYS A 360 5.18 -7.51 20.39
C LYS A 360 5.73 -8.87 20.79
N LEU A 361 7.04 -8.98 21.01
CA LEU A 361 7.66 -10.23 21.47
C LEU A 361 7.21 -10.60 22.88
N ASN A 362 6.90 -9.61 23.69
CA ASN A 362 6.30 -9.79 25.01
C ASN A 362 4.98 -9.00 25.08
N ARG A 363 3.87 -9.69 25.36
CA ARG A 363 2.53 -9.09 25.47
C ARG A 363 2.41 -8.02 26.56
N PHE A 364 3.27 -8.05 27.56
CA PHE A 364 3.30 -7.10 28.67
C PHE A 364 4.22 -5.90 28.43
N SER A 365 4.94 -5.85 27.31
CA SER A 365 5.81 -4.72 27.01
C SER A 365 5.00 -3.50 26.53
N GLN A 366 5.22 -2.35 27.18
CA GLN A 366 4.65 -1.07 26.74
C GLN A 366 5.09 -0.74 25.30
N GLY A 367 4.20 -0.18 24.50
CA GLY A 367 4.47 0.28 23.13
C GLY A 367 3.44 -0.23 22.13
N THR A 368 3.36 0.46 21.00
CA THR A 368 2.32 0.30 19.98
C THR A 368 2.52 -0.94 19.09
N GLY A 369 3.76 -1.42 18.96
CA GLY A 369 4.12 -2.45 17.99
C GLY A 369 4.12 -1.94 16.54
N LEU A 370 4.03 -0.63 16.34
CA LEU A 370 4.07 0.01 15.00
C LEU A 370 5.45 0.58 14.66
N GLY A 371 6.24 0.96 15.67
CA GLY A 371 7.46 1.71 15.47
C GLY A 371 8.44 1.09 14.47
N LEU A 372 8.75 -0.21 14.58
CA LEU A 372 9.66 -0.88 13.65
C LEU A 372 9.05 -1.04 12.24
N ALA A 373 7.75 -1.23 12.13
CA ALA A 373 7.06 -1.26 10.83
C ALA A 373 7.13 0.11 10.13
N ILE A 374 6.95 1.19 10.89
CA ILE A 374 7.09 2.57 10.40
C ILE A 374 8.55 2.84 9.99
N CYS A 375 9.54 2.43 10.81
CA CYS A 375 10.96 2.55 10.45
C CYS A 375 11.26 1.86 9.13
N ARG A 376 10.78 0.64 8.90
CA ARG A 376 10.97 -0.09 7.64
C ARG A 376 10.38 0.70 6.47
N SER A 377 9.16 1.20 6.61
CA SER A 377 8.48 1.94 5.55
C SER A 377 9.17 3.28 5.25
N ILE A 378 9.59 4.03 6.28
CA ILE A 378 10.34 5.28 6.12
C ILE A 378 11.67 5.03 5.39
N VAL A 379 12.46 4.07 5.86
CA VAL A 379 13.76 3.74 5.27
C VAL A 379 13.60 3.30 3.80
N GLN A 380 12.59 2.49 3.49
CA GLN A 380 12.26 2.09 2.11
C GLN A 380 11.86 3.29 1.25
N SER A 381 11.06 4.22 1.78
CA SER A 381 10.68 5.45 1.07
C SER A 381 11.89 6.36 0.80
N MET A 382 12.92 6.31 1.66
CA MET A 382 14.19 7.00 1.47
C MET A 382 15.17 6.24 0.54
N GLY A 383 14.77 5.10 -0.03
CA GLY A 383 15.62 4.30 -0.92
C GLY A 383 16.62 3.39 -0.20
N GLY A 384 16.40 3.12 1.09
CA GLY A 384 17.26 2.31 1.93
C GLY A 384 16.68 0.95 2.33
N GLU A 385 17.40 0.25 3.18
CA GLU A 385 17.03 -1.05 3.75
C GLU A 385 17.24 -1.02 5.27
N ILE A 386 16.43 -1.78 6.02
CA ILE A 386 16.54 -1.94 7.46
C ILE A 386 16.52 -3.42 7.84
N GLY A 387 17.29 -3.80 8.83
CA GLY A 387 17.38 -5.19 9.27
C GLY A 387 17.98 -5.37 10.66
N LEU A 388 18.18 -6.64 11.01
CA LEU A 388 18.86 -7.08 12.23
C LEU A 388 20.17 -7.76 11.88
N GLY A 389 21.22 -7.39 12.60
CA GLY A 389 22.54 -7.98 12.54
C GLY A 389 22.85 -8.89 13.72
N GLU A 390 24.09 -9.37 13.76
CA GLU A 390 24.66 -10.07 14.90
C GLU A 390 25.34 -9.06 15.82
N THR A 391 25.15 -9.20 17.14
CA THR A 391 25.80 -8.31 18.11
C THR A 391 27.24 -8.73 18.33
N ALA A 392 28.13 -7.76 18.56
CA ALA A 392 29.55 -8.04 18.85
C ALA A 392 29.74 -8.87 20.12
N SER A 393 28.82 -8.74 21.10
CA SER A 393 28.85 -9.50 22.35
C SER A 393 28.09 -10.83 22.31
N GLY A 394 27.40 -11.15 21.23
CA GLY A 394 26.49 -12.31 21.13
C GLY A 394 25.25 -12.19 22.03
N ARG A 395 25.02 -11.03 22.66
CA ARG A 395 23.86 -10.70 23.51
C ARG A 395 23.28 -9.37 23.09
N GLY A 396 21.95 -9.18 23.28
CA GLY A 396 21.25 -7.97 22.88
C GLY A 396 20.83 -7.99 21.42
N SER A 397 20.64 -6.83 20.84
CA SER A 397 20.21 -6.68 19.44
C SER A 397 21.09 -5.67 18.70
N LEU A 398 21.29 -5.89 17.40
CA LEU A 398 21.90 -4.94 16.49
C LEU A 398 20.89 -4.62 15.39
N PHE A 399 20.28 -3.44 15.47
CA PHE A 399 19.48 -2.90 14.37
C PHE A 399 20.36 -2.09 13.45
N TRP A 400 20.20 -2.29 12.16
CA TRP A 400 20.89 -1.49 11.16
C TRP A 400 19.91 -1.01 10.09
N PHE A 401 20.21 0.16 9.51
CA PHE A 401 19.52 0.63 8.30
C PHE A 401 20.48 1.38 7.41
N THR A 402 20.13 1.46 6.13
CA THR A 402 20.91 2.19 5.13
C THR A 402 20.05 3.28 4.48
N ILE A 403 20.68 4.35 4.04
CA ILE A 403 20.09 5.38 3.17
C ILE A 403 21.11 5.77 2.10
N PRO A 404 20.69 6.37 0.96
CA PRO A 404 21.61 6.90 -0.03
C PRO A 404 22.58 7.92 0.58
N TYR A 405 23.84 7.90 0.15
CA TYR A 405 24.87 8.85 0.56
C TYR A 405 25.04 9.93 -0.51
N GLU A 406 24.56 11.12 -0.23
CA GLU A 406 24.67 12.31 -1.09
C GLU A 406 25.46 13.39 -0.36
N PRO A 407 26.82 13.39 -0.46
CA PRO A 407 27.63 14.42 0.18
C PRO A 407 27.47 15.77 -0.54
N THR A 408 27.18 16.82 0.20
CA THR A 408 27.17 18.19 -0.30
C THR A 408 28.50 18.85 0.07
N GLY A 409 29.27 19.26 -0.94
CA GLY A 409 30.67 19.67 -0.78
C GLY A 409 30.88 20.92 0.06
N ALA A 410 31.97 20.88 0.81
CA ALA A 410 32.67 21.86 1.66
C ALA A 410 32.06 22.13 3.06
N PRO A 411 32.93 22.07 4.13
CA PRO A 411 32.50 22.29 5.49
C PRO A 411 32.22 23.77 5.73
N ALA A 412 31.00 24.09 6.12
CA ALA A 412 30.68 25.36 6.73
C ALA A 412 31.18 25.35 8.18
N ASP A 413 32.18 26.17 8.48
CA ASP A 413 32.54 26.55 9.84
C ASP A 413 31.36 27.31 10.47
N SER A 414 30.50 26.60 11.17
CA SER A 414 29.54 27.20 12.06
C SER A 414 29.97 26.96 13.50
N THR A 415 30.53 27.97 14.10
CA THR A 415 30.77 28.04 15.54
C THR A 415 29.47 27.94 16.30
N PRO A 416 29.41 27.15 17.36
CA PRO A 416 28.20 27.06 18.21
C PRO A 416 28.05 28.38 18.99
N ASP A 417 26.89 28.98 18.89
CA ASP A 417 26.46 30.09 19.73
C ASP A 417 26.21 29.53 21.14
N GLU A 418 27.02 29.96 22.11
CA GLU A 418 26.92 29.55 23.51
C GLU A 418 25.62 30.05 24.11
N ALA A 419 24.73 29.11 24.49
CA ALA A 419 23.53 29.38 25.28
C ALA A 419 23.95 29.80 26.70
N SER A 420 23.84 31.09 27.00
CA SER A 420 23.98 31.60 28.36
C SER A 420 22.75 31.30 29.19
N ASP A 421 22.97 30.52 30.22
CA ASP A 421 22.02 30.17 31.28
C ASP A 421 21.77 31.40 32.17
N SER A 422 20.63 32.07 32.02
CA SER A 422 20.14 33.05 32.99
C SER A 422 18.65 33.12 33.02
N ARG A 423 18.06 32.71 34.16
CA ARG A 423 16.63 32.84 34.49
C ARG A 423 16.15 34.28 34.30
N PRO A 424 15.03 34.54 33.68
CA PRO A 424 14.54 35.87 33.42
C PRO A 424 13.78 36.46 34.61
N ASP A 425 14.28 37.58 35.12
CA ASP A 425 13.51 38.54 35.90
C ASP A 425 12.64 39.37 34.94
N ILE A 426 11.34 39.26 35.04
CA ILE A 426 10.38 40.02 34.25
C ILE A 426 10.10 41.35 34.95
N ALA A 427 10.43 42.47 34.28
CA ALA A 427 10.27 43.84 34.74
C ALA A 427 8.75 44.27 34.79
N PRO A 428 8.39 45.36 35.52
CA PRO A 428 7.05 45.60 36.06
C PRO A 428 5.95 46.05 35.08
N ASP A 429 6.20 46.07 33.77
CA ASP A 429 5.14 46.41 32.80
C ASP A 429 4.71 45.15 32.05
N ARG A 430 3.47 44.69 32.32
CA ARG A 430 2.90 43.47 31.71
C ARG A 430 2.75 43.67 30.20
N PRO A 431 3.48 42.89 29.37
CA PRO A 431 3.35 43.00 27.92
C PRO A 431 1.97 42.61 27.44
N THR A 432 1.49 43.27 26.39
CA THR A 432 0.21 42.99 25.77
C THR A 432 0.41 41.98 24.61
N LEU A 433 -0.14 40.81 24.72
CA LEU A 433 -0.10 39.77 23.71
C LEU A 433 -1.46 39.64 23.02
N LEU A 434 -1.44 39.53 21.69
CA LEU A 434 -2.61 39.17 20.90
C LEU A 434 -2.59 37.69 20.62
N VAL A 435 -3.65 36.98 20.98
CA VAL A 435 -3.81 35.54 20.76
C VAL A 435 -4.93 35.32 19.75
N ALA A 436 -4.60 34.88 18.56
CA ALA A 436 -5.54 34.46 17.53
C ALA A 436 -5.71 32.94 17.57
N GLU A 437 -6.86 32.48 18.05
CA GLU A 437 -7.22 31.08 18.23
C GLU A 437 -8.73 30.93 18.12
N ASP A 438 -9.22 30.06 17.24
CA ASP A 438 -10.66 29.86 16.98
C ASP A 438 -11.33 28.89 17.97
N ASN A 439 -10.55 28.14 18.75
CA ASN A 439 -11.03 27.19 19.73
C ASN A 439 -10.98 27.80 21.15
N ALA A 440 -12.14 27.87 21.81
CA ALA A 440 -12.25 28.44 23.14
C ALA A 440 -11.43 27.70 24.22
N ASP A 441 -11.29 26.38 24.12
CA ASP A 441 -10.57 25.61 25.13
C ASP A 441 -9.05 25.79 24.95
N ASN A 442 -8.57 25.90 23.71
CA ASN A 442 -7.17 26.23 23.42
C ASN A 442 -6.83 27.64 23.92
N TYR A 443 -7.74 28.62 23.69
CA TYR A 443 -7.56 29.96 24.22
C TYR A 443 -7.50 29.97 25.76
N ARG A 444 -8.38 29.24 26.44
CA ARG A 444 -8.37 29.13 27.93
C ARG A 444 -7.05 28.53 28.43
N LEU A 445 -6.48 27.53 27.72
CA LEU A 445 -5.17 26.98 28.03
C LEU A 445 -4.09 28.08 27.95
N LEU A 446 -4.06 28.84 26.85
CA LEU A 446 -3.11 29.96 26.69
C LEU A 446 -3.32 31.06 27.73
N GLU A 447 -4.58 31.38 28.04
CA GLU A 447 -4.92 32.33 29.11
C GLU A 447 -4.42 31.85 30.48
N SER A 448 -4.54 30.56 30.80
CA SER A 448 -4.04 30.02 32.08
C SER A 448 -2.49 30.04 32.16
N ILE A 449 -1.81 29.88 31.05
CA ILE A 449 -0.32 29.89 30.99
C ILE A 449 0.21 31.35 31.03
N LEU A 450 -0.36 32.22 30.24
CA LEU A 450 0.19 33.57 29.95
C LEU A 450 -0.46 34.70 30.77
N GLY A 451 -1.72 34.53 31.17
CA GLY A 451 -2.51 35.55 31.90
C GLY A 451 -1.86 36.04 33.19
N PRO A 452 -1.15 35.21 33.99
CA PRO A 452 -0.43 35.70 35.16
C PRO A 452 0.67 36.74 34.86
N ALA A 453 1.33 36.63 33.70
CA ALA A 453 2.50 37.42 33.33
C ALA A 453 2.20 38.51 32.25
N CYS A 454 1.13 38.35 31.46
CA CYS A 454 0.82 39.17 30.31
C CYS A 454 -0.63 39.67 30.30
N ARG A 455 -0.89 40.76 29.57
CA ARG A 455 -2.24 41.18 29.20
C ARG A 455 -2.61 40.54 27.87
N LEU A 456 -3.72 39.79 27.81
CA LEU A 456 -4.12 39.10 26.61
C LEU A 456 -5.26 39.81 25.89
N LEU A 457 -5.17 39.85 24.56
CA LEU A 457 -6.22 40.22 23.62
C LEU A 457 -6.60 38.98 22.84
N HIS A 458 -7.87 38.65 22.70
CA HIS A 458 -8.31 37.46 21.96
C HIS A 458 -8.90 37.83 20.60
N ALA A 459 -8.53 37.11 19.55
CA ALA A 459 -9.15 37.17 18.24
C ALA A 459 -9.62 35.75 17.85
N TRP A 460 -10.82 35.63 17.32
CA TRP A 460 -11.42 34.35 16.92
C TRP A 460 -11.05 33.92 15.51
N ASN A 461 -10.44 34.79 14.73
CA ASN A 461 -10.00 34.52 13.36
C ASN A 461 -8.90 35.50 12.92
N GLY A 462 -8.31 35.29 11.78
CA GLY A 462 -7.25 36.16 11.26
C GLY A 462 -7.69 37.56 10.96
N ARG A 463 -8.97 37.80 10.58
CA ARG A 463 -9.51 39.15 10.33
C ARG A 463 -9.55 39.96 11.61
N GLU A 464 -10.14 39.39 12.66
CA GLU A 464 -10.14 40.04 13.99
C GLU A 464 -8.74 40.31 14.50
N ALA A 465 -7.80 39.36 14.26
CA ALA A 465 -6.40 39.55 14.65
C ALA A 465 -5.80 40.79 13.98
N THR A 466 -6.02 40.99 12.68
CA THR A 466 -5.54 42.20 11.97
C THR A 466 -6.18 43.49 12.46
N GLU A 467 -7.44 43.46 12.81
CA GLU A 467 -8.17 44.62 13.37
C GLU A 467 -7.70 44.99 14.79
N LEU A 468 -7.56 43.98 15.65
CA LEU A 468 -7.06 44.19 17.02
C LEU A 468 -5.61 44.63 17.04
N HIS A 469 -4.74 44.08 16.14
CA HIS A 469 -3.40 44.58 15.98
C HIS A 469 -3.35 46.04 15.60
N ALA A 470 -4.14 46.48 14.61
CA ALA A 470 -4.18 47.87 14.18
C ALA A 470 -4.65 48.82 15.28
N ARG A 471 -5.57 48.38 16.15
CA ARG A 471 -6.17 49.17 17.23
C ARG A 471 -5.29 49.23 18.49
N HIS A 472 -4.69 48.11 18.88
CA HIS A 472 -4.06 47.95 20.19
C HIS A 472 -2.55 47.88 20.17
N ARG A 473 -1.93 47.65 19.00
CA ARG A 473 -0.47 47.49 18.80
C ARG A 473 0.18 46.59 19.86
N PRO A 474 -0.15 45.29 19.87
CA PRO A 474 0.36 44.37 20.87
C PRO A 474 1.89 44.22 20.77
N ASP A 475 2.50 43.81 21.88
CA ASP A 475 3.97 43.58 21.93
C ASP A 475 4.39 42.31 21.21
N LEU A 476 3.51 41.30 21.09
CA LEU A 476 3.73 40.03 20.41
C LEU A 476 2.38 39.42 20.02
N ILE A 477 2.37 38.63 18.96
CA ILE A 477 1.18 37.91 18.44
C ILE A 477 1.44 36.41 18.48
N LEU A 478 0.49 35.68 19.07
CA LEU A 478 0.35 34.22 18.90
C LEU A 478 -0.75 33.99 17.88
N MET A 479 -0.43 33.29 16.78
CA MET A 479 -1.31 33.13 15.63
C MET A 479 -1.49 31.65 15.29
N ASP A 480 -2.70 31.13 15.46
CA ASP A 480 -3.04 29.81 14.89
C ASP A 480 -3.00 29.88 13.37
N LEU A 481 -2.40 28.85 12.75
CA LEU A 481 -2.32 28.78 11.29
C LEU A 481 -3.65 28.36 10.65
N SER A 482 -4.48 27.59 11.36
CA SER A 482 -5.73 27.02 10.83
C SER A 482 -6.94 27.66 11.48
N MET A 483 -7.40 28.79 10.96
CA MET A 483 -8.57 29.51 11.45
C MET A 483 -9.60 29.74 10.32
N PRO A 484 -10.90 29.89 10.66
CA PRO A 484 -11.93 30.21 9.69
C PRO A 484 -11.80 31.64 9.17
N GLU A 485 -12.45 31.96 8.04
CA GLU A 485 -12.52 33.25 7.35
C GLU A 485 -11.20 33.78 6.80
N MET A 486 -10.17 33.86 7.62
CA MET A 486 -8.80 34.26 7.25
C MET A 486 -7.83 33.40 8.04
N ASP A 487 -7.00 32.65 7.35
CA ASP A 487 -6.00 31.79 7.96
C ASP A 487 -4.81 32.60 8.54
N GLY A 488 -3.96 31.91 9.33
CA GLY A 488 -2.86 32.56 10.01
C GLY A 488 -1.79 33.12 9.06
N TYR A 489 -1.57 32.53 7.89
CA TYR A 489 -0.64 33.02 6.88
C TYR A 489 -1.12 34.33 6.26
N GLN A 490 -2.39 34.38 5.86
CA GLN A 490 -3.02 35.57 5.31
C GLN A 490 -3.04 36.72 6.34
N ALA A 491 -3.33 36.39 7.60
CA ALA A 491 -3.30 37.37 8.69
C ALA A 491 -1.90 37.92 8.95
N ALA A 492 -0.87 37.04 8.98
CA ALA A 492 0.51 37.44 9.17
C ALA A 492 0.99 38.35 8.02
N GLU A 493 0.70 38.01 6.76
CA GLU A 493 1.01 38.84 5.60
C GLU A 493 0.36 40.23 5.69
N ALA A 494 -0.92 40.29 6.05
CA ALA A 494 -1.65 41.55 6.23
C ALA A 494 -1.09 42.41 7.38
N ILE A 495 -0.64 41.80 8.47
CA ILE A 495 -0.01 42.49 9.60
C ILE A 495 1.39 42.97 9.19
N ARG A 496 2.21 42.14 8.53
CA ARG A 496 3.56 42.49 8.06
C ARG A 496 3.57 43.65 7.06
N ALA A 497 2.53 43.78 6.24
CA ALA A 497 2.36 44.91 5.33
C ALA A 497 2.21 46.26 6.05
N ARG A 498 1.83 46.26 7.37
CA ARG A 498 1.59 47.44 8.18
C ARG A 498 2.60 47.62 9.31
N ASP A 499 3.11 46.52 9.85
CA ASP A 499 4.05 46.49 10.97
C ASP A 499 5.01 45.32 10.72
N ALA A 500 6.24 45.65 10.26
CA ALA A 500 7.25 44.67 9.97
C ALA A 500 7.98 44.15 11.23
N GLU A 501 7.85 44.84 12.37
CA GLU A 501 8.67 44.62 13.57
C GLU A 501 7.93 43.83 14.67
N VAL A 502 6.60 43.77 14.67
CA VAL A 502 5.88 43.02 15.71
C VAL A 502 6.19 41.53 15.65
N PRO A 503 6.68 40.91 16.73
CA PRO A 503 6.95 39.47 16.72
C PRO A 503 5.67 38.66 16.54
N ILE A 504 5.65 37.71 15.60
CA ILE A 504 4.54 36.81 15.35
C ILE A 504 5.02 35.37 15.54
N ILE A 505 4.41 34.64 16.48
CA ILE A 505 4.65 33.22 16.72
C ILE A 505 3.51 32.44 16.11
N ALA A 506 3.80 31.51 15.20
CA ALA A 506 2.82 30.58 14.68
C ALA A 506 2.50 29.49 15.71
N VAL A 507 1.22 29.15 15.87
CA VAL A 507 0.75 27.99 16.61
C VAL A 507 0.25 26.97 15.60
N THR A 508 0.83 25.77 15.57
CA THR A 508 0.53 24.77 14.54
C THR A 508 0.17 23.41 15.12
N ALA A 509 -0.75 22.71 14.49
CA ALA A 509 -1.07 21.30 14.83
C ALA A 509 0.02 20.33 14.34
N TYR A 510 0.92 20.76 13.46
CA TYR A 510 1.94 19.90 12.84
C TYR A 510 3.34 20.39 13.23
N ALA A 511 4.09 19.53 13.92
CA ALA A 511 5.45 19.80 14.39
C ALA A 511 6.53 19.29 13.40
N TYR A 512 6.30 19.39 12.10
CA TYR A 512 7.28 18.92 11.12
C TYR A 512 8.19 20.08 10.68
N ALA A 513 9.49 19.81 10.53
CA ALA A 513 10.46 20.84 10.08
C ALA A 513 10.22 21.35 8.64
N SER A 514 9.40 20.66 7.84
CA SER A 514 8.86 21.23 6.60
C SER A 514 8.01 22.47 6.84
N ASP A 515 7.32 22.50 7.98
CA ASP A 515 6.51 23.64 8.36
C ASP A 515 7.35 24.79 8.96
N GLU A 516 8.50 24.50 9.57
CA GLU A 516 9.43 25.50 10.08
C GLU A 516 9.92 26.44 8.97
N ALA A 517 10.49 25.90 7.89
CA ALA A 517 10.94 26.70 6.76
C ALA A 517 9.79 27.49 6.11
N ARG A 518 8.60 26.89 6.00
CA ARG A 518 7.40 27.51 5.45
C ARG A 518 6.86 28.58 6.38
N VAL A 519 6.83 28.32 7.69
CA VAL A 519 6.39 29.29 8.70
C VAL A 519 7.34 30.50 8.73
N LEU A 520 8.65 30.28 8.80
CA LEU A 520 9.63 31.36 8.80
C LEU A 520 9.62 32.17 7.48
N SER A 521 9.43 31.53 6.33
CA SER A 521 9.27 32.22 5.05
C SER A 521 7.91 32.94 4.93
N GLY A 522 6.90 32.55 5.70
CA GLY A 522 5.56 33.14 5.78
C GLY A 522 5.45 34.38 6.67
N GLY A 523 6.57 34.95 7.14
CA GLY A 523 6.60 36.19 7.94
C GLY A 523 6.44 36.01 9.45
N PHE A 524 6.66 34.79 9.96
CA PHE A 524 6.68 34.49 11.39
C PHE A 524 8.09 34.52 11.95
N ASP A 525 8.24 34.92 13.23
CA ASP A 525 9.52 35.00 13.94
C ASP A 525 9.82 33.73 14.77
N GLY A 526 8.86 32.83 14.87
CA GLY A 526 8.98 31.56 15.56
C GLY A 526 7.71 30.75 15.43
N TYR A 527 7.75 29.51 15.91
CA TYR A 527 6.58 28.65 15.93
C TYR A 527 6.52 27.79 17.20
N ILE A 528 5.32 27.36 17.53
CA ILE A 528 5.01 26.40 18.61
C ILE A 528 4.08 25.32 18.08
N ALA A 529 4.42 24.06 18.36
CA ALA A 529 3.58 22.94 17.99
C ALA A 529 2.49 22.66 19.06
N LYS A 530 1.29 22.30 18.64
CA LYS A 530 0.26 21.72 19.50
C LYS A 530 0.59 20.22 19.73
N PRO A 531 0.53 19.69 20.98
CA PRO A 531 0.08 20.33 22.21
C PRO A 531 1.14 21.30 22.76
N ILE A 532 0.66 22.46 23.21
CA ILE A 532 1.50 23.56 23.68
C ILE A 532 2.20 23.19 24.99
N ASP A 533 3.54 23.19 24.98
CA ASP A 533 4.35 23.08 26.19
C ASP A 533 4.54 24.47 26.81
N ALA A 534 4.10 24.63 28.06
CA ALA A 534 4.11 25.91 28.74
C ALA A 534 5.52 26.50 28.91
N GLY A 535 6.53 25.65 29.18
CA GLY A 535 7.92 26.09 29.34
C GLY A 535 8.49 26.64 28.03
N THR A 536 8.39 25.86 26.95
CA THR A 536 8.87 26.23 25.61
C THR A 536 8.20 27.50 25.10
N LEU A 537 6.87 27.65 25.34
CA LEU A 537 6.12 28.83 24.93
C LEU A 537 6.62 30.08 25.66
N THR A 538 6.75 30.01 27.00
CA THR A 538 7.18 31.16 27.82
C THR A 538 8.61 31.58 27.50
N ASP A 539 9.52 30.64 27.26
CA ASP A 539 10.90 30.91 26.87
C ASP A 539 10.99 31.59 25.49
N LEU A 540 10.22 31.12 24.51
CA LEU A 540 10.17 31.71 23.17
C LEU A 540 9.64 33.15 23.22
N ILE A 541 8.54 33.38 23.94
CA ILE A 541 7.95 34.71 24.13
C ILE A 541 8.97 35.66 24.79
N ALA A 542 9.61 35.24 25.88
CA ALA A 542 10.59 36.03 26.59
C ALA A 542 11.81 36.40 25.70
N ARG A 543 12.27 35.48 24.87
CA ARG A 543 13.36 35.70 23.91
C ARG A 543 12.98 36.76 22.85
N LEU A 544 11.79 36.64 22.25
CA LEU A 544 11.35 37.56 21.19
C LEU A 544 11.05 38.97 21.74
N LEU A 545 10.44 39.07 22.92
CA LEU A 545 10.18 40.36 23.58
C LEU A 545 11.51 41.07 23.96
N ARG A 546 12.52 40.34 24.42
CA ARG A 546 13.86 40.92 24.69
C ARG A 546 14.50 41.44 23.42
N ARG A 547 14.46 40.71 22.32
CA ARG A 547 15.02 41.10 21.01
C ARG A 547 14.36 42.38 20.49
N ARG A 548 13.03 42.53 20.63
CA ARG A 548 12.32 43.76 20.24
C ARG A 548 12.73 44.96 21.08
N ARG A 549 12.92 44.79 22.42
CA ARG A 549 13.38 45.88 23.32
C ARG A 549 14.82 46.35 23.07
N GLN A 550 15.65 45.51 22.47
CA GLN A 550 17.04 45.88 22.13
C GLN A 550 17.15 46.53 20.74
N ALA A 551 16.16 46.39 19.87
CA ALA A 551 16.12 46.92 18.52
C ALA A 551 15.39 48.29 18.44
N GLY A 552 14.55 48.66 19.43
CA GLY A 552 13.87 49.96 19.56
C GLY A 552 14.47 50.79 20.68
#